data_5484095e8b4ff6f8d714f96d40c62bce
#
_entry.id   5484095e8b4ff6f8d714f96d40c62bce
#
_cell.length_a   1.000
_cell.length_b   1.000
_cell.length_c   1.000
_cell.angle_alpha   90.00
_cell.angle_beta   90.00
_cell.angle_gamma   90.00
#
_symmetry.space_group_name_H-M   'P 1'
#
loop_
_entity.id
_entity.type
_entity.pdbx_description
1 polymer ?
#
loop_
_entity_poly.entity_id
_entity_poly.type
_entity_poly.pdbx_seq_one_letter_code
_entity_poly.pdbx_strand_id
1 'polypeptide(L)'
;GAYSEVQRHYHSIQHIVECLEHFHQIKTHLDDTLSVELAIWFHDVIYNPQAHDNEQQSADYMQRMLENVLGAEQIAKIYAWILATKTHAPTADTDLAYLLDIDLAILASDPMRFAEYECQIQQEYAWVEPVLYVQKRQQVLRHFLETQPLYQTPFFQKCYERLAKQNLAQTLGV
;
A
#
# COMPACT_ATOMS: atom_id res chain seq x y z
N GLY A 1 -14.84 10.78 -8.24
CA GLY A 1 -13.44 10.53 -8.62
C GLY A 1 -13.07 9.08 -8.40
N ALA A 2 -11.91 8.62 -8.89
CA ALA A 2 -11.50 7.22 -8.82
C ALA A 2 -11.55 6.64 -7.39
N TYR A 3 -11.09 7.39 -6.41
CA TYR A 3 -11.06 6.97 -5.00
C TYR A 3 -12.40 7.08 -4.24
N SER A 4 -13.51 7.30 -4.94
CA SER A 4 -14.87 7.43 -4.37
C SER A 4 -15.85 6.44 -4.99
N GLU A 5 -15.35 5.38 -5.62
CA GLU A 5 -16.15 4.32 -6.22
C GLU A 5 -16.77 3.44 -5.12
N VAL A 6 -17.98 2.93 -5.37
CA VAL A 6 -18.81 2.25 -4.36
C VAL A 6 -18.17 0.96 -3.80
N GLN A 7 -17.34 0.29 -4.58
CA GLN A 7 -16.64 -0.94 -4.16
C GLN A 7 -15.41 -0.68 -3.29
N ARG A 8 -14.97 0.57 -3.14
CA ARG A 8 -13.79 0.94 -2.37
C ARG A 8 -14.17 1.23 -0.92
N HIS A 9 -13.70 0.42 -0.03
CA HIS A 9 -13.87 0.62 1.42
C HIS A 9 -12.55 1.03 2.06
N TYR A 10 -11.47 0.28 1.82
CA TYR A 10 -10.11 0.61 2.25
C TYR A 10 -9.32 1.38 1.17
N HIS A 11 -9.28 0.87 -0.09
CA HIS A 11 -8.53 1.49 -1.20
C HIS A 11 -9.23 2.75 -1.72
N SER A 12 -9.51 3.67 -0.81
CA SER A 12 -10.26 4.92 -0.97
C SER A 12 -9.37 6.14 -0.79
N ILE A 13 -9.97 7.34 -0.85
CA ILE A 13 -9.24 8.59 -0.59
C ILE A 13 -8.66 8.63 0.83
N GLN A 14 -9.25 7.92 1.81
CA GLN A 14 -8.72 7.84 3.17
C GLN A 14 -7.32 7.19 3.17
N HIS A 15 -7.14 6.06 2.48
CA HIS A 15 -5.84 5.41 2.34
C HIS A 15 -4.80 6.35 1.72
N ILE A 16 -5.16 7.06 0.65
CA ILE A 16 -4.24 8.01 0.01
C ILE A 16 -3.84 9.14 0.97
N VAL A 17 -4.79 9.68 1.74
CA VAL A 17 -4.49 10.72 2.75
C VAL A 17 -3.54 10.19 3.81
N GLU A 18 -3.77 8.98 4.33
CA GLU A 18 -2.90 8.33 5.32
C GLU A 18 -1.48 8.11 4.74
N CYS A 19 -1.37 7.64 3.50
CA CYS A 19 -0.07 7.53 2.80
C CYS A 19 0.64 8.88 2.68
N LEU A 20 -0.08 9.95 2.31
CA LEU A 20 0.50 11.29 2.20
C LEU A 20 0.92 11.87 3.55
N GLU A 21 0.25 11.54 4.65
CA GLU A 21 0.67 11.93 6.00
C GLU A 21 2.02 11.28 6.36
N HIS A 22 2.22 10.00 6.07
CA HIS A 22 3.51 9.32 6.22
C HIS A 22 4.58 9.90 5.29
N PHE A 23 4.24 10.13 4.02
CA PHE A 23 5.14 10.79 3.06
C PHE A 23 5.66 12.13 3.59
N HIS A 24 4.80 12.97 4.15
CA HIS A 24 5.21 14.26 4.70
C HIS A 24 6.21 14.12 5.87
N GLN A 25 6.10 13.06 6.67
CA GLN A 25 7.02 12.80 7.78
C GLN A 25 8.43 12.42 7.29
N ILE A 26 8.50 11.72 6.14
CA ILE A 26 9.78 11.17 5.63
C ILE A 26 10.35 11.93 4.43
N LYS A 27 9.70 13.00 4.00
CA LYS A 27 10.03 13.74 2.78
C LYS A 27 11.51 14.15 2.67
N THR A 28 12.17 14.42 3.81
CA THR A 28 13.59 14.77 3.86
C THR A 28 14.54 13.58 3.68
N HIS A 29 14.02 12.36 3.65
CA HIS A 29 14.80 11.14 3.41
C HIS A 29 14.75 10.70 1.95
N LEU A 30 13.96 11.36 1.11
CA LEU A 30 13.75 11.00 -0.29
C LEU A 30 14.66 11.80 -1.21
N ASP A 31 15.18 11.14 -2.25
CA ASP A 31 15.94 11.77 -3.33
C ASP A 31 15.00 12.39 -4.38
N ASP A 32 13.89 11.73 -4.71
CA ASP A 32 12.89 12.18 -5.70
C ASP A 32 11.49 12.21 -5.09
N THR A 33 11.24 13.25 -4.31
CA THR A 33 9.96 13.45 -3.61
C THR A 33 8.76 13.52 -4.57
N LEU A 34 8.94 14.09 -5.78
CA LEU A 34 7.85 14.21 -6.75
C LEU A 34 7.43 12.84 -7.27
N SER A 35 8.38 11.99 -7.62
CA SER A 35 8.05 10.65 -8.12
C SER A 35 7.40 9.78 -7.07
N VAL A 36 7.82 9.86 -5.78
CA VAL A 36 7.17 9.14 -4.68
C VAL A 36 5.74 9.64 -4.46
N GLU A 37 5.54 10.96 -4.42
CA GLU A 37 4.20 11.55 -4.25
C GLU A 37 3.26 11.14 -5.39
N LEU A 38 3.73 11.18 -6.63
CA LEU A 38 2.94 10.72 -7.78
C LEU A 38 2.64 9.22 -7.71
N ALA A 39 3.60 8.39 -7.32
CA ALA A 39 3.35 6.97 -7.13
C ALA A 39 2.28 6.71 -6.06
N ILE A 40 2.27 7.44 -4.94
CA ILE A 40 1.21 7.37 -3.92
C ILE A 40 -0.16 7.73 -4.53
N TRP A 41 -0.24 8.81 -5.33
CA TRP A 41 -1.50 9.22 -5.94
C TRP A 41 -2.03 8.24 -6.98
N PHE A 42 -1.17 7.43 -7.61
CA PHE A 42 -1.56 6.62 -8.75
C PHE A 42 -1.54 5.11 -8.48
N HIS A 43 -0.90 4.58 -7.41
CA HIS A 43 -0.74 3.14 -7.26
C HIS A 43 -2.06 2.36 -7.25
N ASP A 44 -3.09 2.92 -6.65
CA ASP A 44 -4.43 2.34 -6.51
C ASP A 44 -5.51 3.10 -7.30
N VAL A 45 -5.13 3.93 -8.29
CA VAL A 45 -6.09 4.74 -9.04
C VAL A 45 -7.12 3.89 -9.80
N ILE A 46 -6.73 2.70 -10.24
CA ILE A 46 -7.61 1.66 -10.75
C ILE A 46 -7.69 0.55 -9.71
N TYR A 47 -8.89 0.24 -9.25
CA TYR A 47 -9.10 -0.80 -8.25
C TYR A 47 -10.41 -1.57 -8.50
N ASN A 48 -10.25 -2.86 -8.76
CA ASN A 48 -11.33 -3.84 -8.80
C ASN A 48 -10.90 -5.04 -7.94
N PRO A 49 -11.58 -5.32 -6.80
CA PRO A 49 -11.18 -6.42 -5.90
C PRO A 49 -11.29 -7.81 -6.53
N GLN A 50 -11.89 -7.93 -7.72
CA GLN A 50 -11.97 -9.19 -8.47
C GLN A 50 -10.90 -9.31 -9.57
N ALA A 51 -10.14 -8.24 -9.84
CA ALA A 51 -9.07 -8.25 -10.83
C ALA A 51 -7.72 -8.65 -10.19
N HIS A 52 -6.76 -9.04 -11.05
CA HIS A 52 -5.42 -9.42 -10.63
C HIS A 52 -4.34 -8.51 -11.23
N ASP A 53 -4.74 -7.44 -11.89
CA ASP A 53 -3.89 -6.54 -12.66
C ASP A 53 -4.15 -5.06 -12.34
N ASN A 54 -4.66 -4.76 -11.13
CA ASN A 54 -4.97 -3.40 -10.69
C ASN A 54 -3.74 -2.49 -10.77
N GLU A 55 -2.60 -2.94 -10.30
CA GLU A 55 -1.33 -2.20 -10.30
C GLU A 55 -0.86 -1.93 -11.74
N GLN A 56 -1.02 -2.90 -12.64
CA GLN A 56 -0.73 -2.73 -14.06
C GLN A 56 -1.63 -1.68 -14.70
N GLN A 57 -2.93 -1.76 -14.47
CA GLN A 57 -3.90 -0.80 -15.00
C GLN A 57 -3.69 0.60 -14.40
N SER A 58 -3.32 0.69 -13.13
CA SER A 58 -2.96 1.95 -12.44
C SER A 58 -1.70 2.59 -13.05
N ALA A 59 -0.65 1.78 -13.30
CA ALA A 59 0.57 2.24 -13.95
C ALA A 59 0.31 2.71 -15.39
N ASP A 60 -0.49 1.97 -16.16
CA ASP A 60 -0.90 2.36 -17.52
C ASP A 60 -1.74 3.66 -17.51
N TYR A 61 -2.60 3.81 -16.52
CA TYR A 61 -3.37 5.04 -16.34
C TYR A 61 -2.47 6.23 -16.03
N MET A 62 -1.54 6.09 -15.07
CA MET A 62 -0.54 7.11 -14.73
C MET A 62 0.26 7.52 -15.95
N GLN A 63 0.78 6.55 -16.73
CA GLN A 63 1.56 6.83 -17.93
C GLN A 63 0.76 7.69 -18.92
N ARG A 64 -0.46 7.30 -19.27
CA ARG A 64 -1.32 8.07 -20.20
C ARG A 64 -1.61 9.49 -19.72
N MET A 65 -1.76 9.68 -18.41
CA MET A 65 -2.06 11.00 -17.83
C MET A 65 -0.85 11.91 -17.80
N LEU A 66 0.36 11.37 -17.66
CA LEU A 66 1.56 12.15 -17.39
C LEU A 66 2.61 12.14 -18.53
N GLU A 67 2.42 11.34 -19.60
CA GLU A 67 3.39 11.21 -20.71
C GLU A 67 3.73 12.51 -21.42
N ASN A 68 2.83 13.50 -21.39
CA ASN A 68 3.07 14.83 -21.96
C ASN A 68 3.51 15.88 -20.92
N VAL A 69 3.69 15.47 -19.66
CA VAL A 69 4.00 16.36 -18.52
C VAL A 69 5.39 16.05 -17.97
N LEU A 70 5.76 14.76 -17.90
CA LEU A 70 7.01 14.28 -17.33
C LEU A 70 7.93 13.69 -18.41
N GLY A 71 9.23 13.64 -18.12
CA GLY A 71 10.20 12.95 -18.97
C GLY A 71 9.99 11.42 -18.97
N ALA A 72 10.38 10.77 -20.09
CA ALA A 72 10.19 9.33 -20.26
C ALA A 72 10.87 8.48 -19.18
N GLU A 73 12.02 8.89 -18.70
CA GLU A 73 12.75 8.20 -17.63
C GLU A 73 11.99 8.24 -16.30
N GLN A 74 11.42 9.40 -15.93
CA GLN A 74 10.62 9.58 -14.74
C GLN A 74 9.31 8.78 -14.82
N ILE A 75 8.65 8.79 -15.97
CA ILE A 75 7.46 7.95 -16.22
C ILE A 75 7.80 6.47 -16.01
N ALA A 76 8.88 5.98 -16.63
CA ALA A 76 9.28 4.58 -16.51
C ALA A 76 9.58 4.19 -15.05
N LYS A 77 10.21 5.10 -14.29
CA LYS A 77 10.50 4.90 -12.86
C LYS A 77 9.21 4.79 -12.04
N ILE A 78 8.29 5.76 -12.14
CA ILE A 78 7.02 5.75 -11.39
C ILE A 78 6.19 4.52 -11.79
N TYR A 79 6.17 4.18 -13.06
CA TYR A 79 5.50 2.98 -13.58
C TYR A 79 6.00 1.70 -12.89
N ALA A 80 7.33 1.53 -12.84
CA ALA A 80 7.94 0.38 -12.18
C ALA A 80 7.63 0.36 -10.66
N TRP A 81 7.60 1.51 -10.02
CA TRP A 81 7.28 1.63 -8.59
C TRP A 81 5.82 1.27 -8.29
N ILE A 82 4.87 1.71 -9.13
CA ILE A 82 3.46 1.29 -9.00
C ILE A 82 3.33 -0.23 -9.14
N LEU A 83 4.01 -0.85 -10.09
CA LEU A 83 4.00 -2.32 -10.22
C LEU A 83 4.59 -3.03 -8.98
N ALA A 84 5.57 -2.42 -8.32
CA ALA A 84 6.22 -3.01 -7.15
C ALA A 84 5.29 -3.06 -5.91
N THR A 85 4.27 -2.20 -5.82
CA THR A 85 3.28 -2.23 -4.73
C THR A 85 2.46 -3.53 -4.72
N LYS A 86 2.39 -4.25 -5.82
CA LYS A 86 1.75 -5.57 -5.89
C LYS A 86 2.35 -6.61 -4.96
N THR A 87 3.66 -6.61 -4.81
CA THR A 87 4.38 -7.69 -4.11
C THR A 87 5.13 -7.22 -2.87
N HIS A 88 5.40 -5.93 -2.75
CA HIS A 88 6.24 -5.32 -1.70
C HIS A 88 7.60 -6.02 -1.54
N ALA A 89 8.14 -6.53 -2.65
CA ALA A 89 9.42 -7.23 -2.63
C ALA A 89 10.56 -6.31 -2.17
N PRO A 90 11.57 -6.83 -1.46
CA PRO A 90 12.74 -6.06 -1.05
C PRO A 90 13.43 -5.38 -2.24
N THR A 91 13.85 -4.13 -2.03
CA THR A 91 14.51 -3.32 -3.07
C THR A 91 15.75 -2.62 -2.52
N ALA A 92 16.72 -2.34 -3.41
CA ALA A 92 17.86 -1.49 -3.12
C ALA A 92 17.60 0.00 -3.43
N ASP A 93 16.48 0.32 -4.09
CA ASP A 93 16.05 1.68 -4.36
C ASP A 93 15.43 2.28 -3.08
N THR A 94 16.08 3.28 -2.51
CA THR A 94 15.68 3.89 -1.23
C THR A 94 14.29 4.53 -1.31
N ASP A 95 13.99 5.26 -2.38
CA ASP A 95 12.71 5.94 -2.55
C ASP A 95 11.57 4.93 -2.73
N LEU A 96 11.82 3.87 -3.51
CA LEU A 96 10.87 2.76 -3.64
C LEU A 96 10.66 2.06 -2.29
N ALA A 97 11.71 1.82 -1.52
CA ALA A 97 11.57 1.20 -0.19
C ALA A 97 10.68 2.04 0.73
N TYR A 98 10.82 3.37 0.72
CA TYR A 98 9.92 4.26 1.45
C TYR A 98 8.49 4.22 0.93
N LEU A 99 8.27 4.18 -0.38
CA LEU A 99 6.94 4.05 -0.97
C LEU A 99 6.24 2.77 -0.48
N LEU A 100 6.94 1.63 -0.53
CA LEU A 100 6.40 0.34 -0.09
C LEU A 100 6.12 0.31 1.42
N ASP A 101 6.97 0.92 2.24
CA ASP A 101 6.76 1.05 3.68
C ASP A 101 5.55 1.95 4.00
N ILE A 102 5.37 3.06 3.26
CA ILE A 102 4.22 3.96 3.38
C ILE A 102 2.91 3.20 3.10
N ASP A 103 2.86 2.42 2.03
CA ASP A 103 1.67 1.67 1.64
C ASP A 103 1.27 0.64 2.71
N LEU A 104 2.26 0.00 3.34
CA LEU A 104 2.04 -0.95 4.43
C LEU A 104 1.90 -0.30 5.83
N ALA A 105 1.98 1.03 5.94
CA ALA A 105 1.97 1.72 7.24
C ALA A 105 0.68 1.51 8.04
N ILE A 106 -0.43 1.21 7.36
CA ILE A 106 -1.72 0.86 7.97
C ILE A 106 -1.59 -0.30 8.97
N LEU A 107 -0.68 -1.25 8.74
CA LEU A 107 -0.44 -2.38 9.63
C LEU A 107 0.03 -1.94 11.01
N ALA A 108 0.64 -0.76 11.11
CA ALA A 108 1.11 -0.14 12.35
C ALA A 108 0.21 1.02 12.83
N SER A 109 -1.02 1.13 12.35
CA SER A 109 -1.98 2.11 12.86
C SER A 109 -2.41 1.78 14.29
N ASP A 110 -3.05 2.73 14.98
CA ASP A 110 -3.63 2.43 16.29
C ASP A 110 -4.65 1.27 16.18
N PRO A 111 -4.91 0.53 17.28
CA PRO A 111 -5.72 -0.68 17.22
C PRO A 111 -7.15 -0.46 16.70
N MET A 112 -7.74 0.73 16.91
CA MET A 112 -9.10 1.02 16.41
C MET A 112 -9.06 1.21 14.90
N ARG A 113 -8.08 1.98 14.38
CA ARG A 113 -7.91 2.16 12.93
C ARG A 113 -7.55 0.85 12.25
N PHE A 114 -6.71 0.00 12.87
CA PHE A 114 -6.39 -1.32 12.32
C PHE A 114 -7.63 -2.23 12.26
N ALA A 115 -8.48 -2.22 13.28
CA ALA A 115 -9.75 -2.96 13.26
C ALA A 115 -10.71 -2.44 12.16
N GLU A 116 -10.78 -1.13 11.96
CA GLU A 116 -11.53 -0.53 10.86
C GLU A 116 -10.99 -0.99 9.50
N TYR A 117 -9.67 -0.97 9.30
CA TYR A 117 -9.02 -1.48 8.09
C TYR A 117 -9.40 -2.95 7.81
N GLU A 118 -9.37 -3.82 8.82
CA GLU A 118 -9.79 -5.23 8.66
C GLU A 118 -11.26 -5.34 8.22
N CYS A 119 -12.16 -4.52 8.78
CA CYS A 119 -13.55 -4.46 8.34
C CYS A 119 -13.70 -3.93 6.91
N GLN A 120 -12.93 -2.91 6.54
CA GLN A 120 -12.94 -2.33 5.19
C GLN A 120 -12.45 -3.34 4.14
N ILE A 121 -11.36 -4.07 4.41
CA ILE A 121 -10.89 -5.15 3.55
C ILE A 121 -11.95 -6.26 3.42
N GLN A 122 -12.59 -6.66 4.51
CA GLN A 122 -13.65 -7.65 4.46
C GLN A 122 -14.82 -7.21 3.57
N GLN A 123 -15.18 -5.93 3.60
CA GLN A 123 -16.23 -5.37 2.74
C GLN A 123 -15.85 -5.40 1.26
N GLU A 124 -14.62 -5.07 0.90
CA GLU A 124 -14.12 -5.15 -0.48
C GLU A 124 -14.12 -6.59 -1.02
N TYR A 125 -13.93 -7.57 -0.14
CA TYR A 125 -13.93 -9.00 -0.49
C TYR A 125 -15.23 -9.72 -0.11
N ALA A 126 -16.34 -8.98 0.09
CA ALA A 126 -17.64 -9.56 0.46
C ALA A 126 -18.23 -10.52 -0.59
N TRP A 127 -17.71 -10.48 -1.83
CA TRP A 127 -18.05 -11.40 -2.91
C TRP A 127 -17.40 -12.79 -2.77
N VAL A 128 -16.37 -12.93 -1.90
CA VAL A 128 -15.70 -14.21 -1.60
C VAL A 128 -16.51 -14.97 -0.56
N GLU A 129 -16.57 -16.30 -0.71
CA GLU A 129 -17.20 -17.16 0.30
C GLU A 129 -16.55 -16.92 1.69
N PRO A 130 -17.34 -16.73 2.77
CA PRO A 130 -16.80 -16.27 4.07
C PRO A 130 -15.69 -17.14 4.67
N VAL A 131 -15.80 -18.46 4.58
CA VAL A 131 -14.78 -19.38 5.12
C VAL A 131 -13.47 -19.25 4.32
N LEU A 132 -13.58 -19.16 3.01
CA LEU A 132 -12.43 -18.99 2.13
C LEU A 132 -11.76 -17.62 2.36
N TYR A 133 -12.55 -16.55 2.52
CA TYR A 133 -12.04 -15.22 2.86
C TYR A 133 -11.18 -15.27 4.14
N VAL A 134 -11.73 -15.82 5.23
CA VAL A 134 -11.03 -15.92 6.51
C VAL A 134 -9.70 -16.67 6.36
N GLN A 135 -9.71 -17.82 5.67
CA GLN A 135 -8.51 -18.60 5.44
C GLN A 135 -7.44 -17.81 4.65
N LYS A 136 -7.84 -17.15 3.57
CA LYS A 136 -6.92 -16.34 2.73
C LYS A 136 -6.41 -15.11 3.48
N ARG A 137 -7.28 -14.42 4.21
CA ARG A 137 -6.88 -13.25 5.01
C ARG A 137 -5.87 -13.64 6.09
N GLN A 138 -6.11 -14.73 6.81
CA GLN A 138 -5.14 -15.24 7.79
C GLN A 138 -3.78 -15.59 7.16
N GLN A 139 -3.76 -16.14 5.94
CA GLN A 139 -2.50 -16.40 5.23
C GLN A 139 -1.73 -15.11 4.94
N VAL A 140 -2.42 -14.06 4.48
CA VAL A 140 -1.80 -12.74 4.22
C VAL A 140 -1.26 -12.12 5.51
N LEU A 141 -2.07 -12.06 6.57
CA LEU A 141 -1.65 -11.49 7.86
C LEU A 141 -0.47 -12.28 8.47
N ARG A 142 -0.48 -13.59 8.34
CA ARG A 142 0.60 -14.46 8.82
C ARG A 142 1.88 -14.24 8.03
N HIS A 143 1.80 -14.07 6.72
CA HIS A 143 2.94 -13.71 5.89
C HIS A 143 3.59 -12.40 6.37
N PHE A 144 2.80 -11.34 6.62
CA PHE A 144 3.34 -10.09 7.16
C PHE A 144 3.92 -10.25 8.58
N LEU A 145 3.31 -11.07 9.43
CA LEU A 145 3.83 -11.35 10.78
C LEU A 145 5.20 -12.04 10.72
N GLU A 146 5.39 -12.99 9.81
CA GLU A 146 6.60 -13.79 9.65
C GLU A 146 7.72 -13.08 8.90
N THR A 147 7.40 -12.10 8.04
CA THR A 147 8.39 -11.28 7.32
C THR A 147 9.21 -10.46 8.33
N GLN A 148 10.54 -10.60 8.34
CA GLN A 148 11.42 -9.93 9.31
C GLN A 148 12.67 -9.36 8.62
N PRO A 149 12.86 -8.02 8.64
CA PRO A 149 11.90 -7.02 9.09
C PRO A 149 10.71 -6.90 8.12
N LEU A 150 9.56 -6.45 8.61
CA LEU A 150 8.40 -6.17 7.77
C LEU A 150 8.65 -4.94 6.89
N TYR A 151 9.11 -3.86 7.53
CA TYR A 151 9.46 -2.63 6.83
C TYR A 151 10.90 -2.64 6.35
N GLN A 152 11.15 -2.02 5.19
CA GLN A 152 12.45 -2.03 4.54
C GLN A 152 13.36 -0.91 5.05
N THR A 153 12.80 0.25 5.40
CA THR A 153 13.59 1.44 5.78
C THR A 153 13.85 1.51 7.29
N PRO A 154 15.02 2.05 7.72
CA PRO A 154 15.33 2.19 9.13
C PRO A 154 14.34 3.05 9.93
N PHE A 155 13.73 4.06 9.26
CA PHE A 155 12.73 4.90 9.88
C PHE A 155 11.47 4.09 10.25
N PHE A 156 10.91 3.37 9.31
CA PHE A 156 9.70 2.56 9.55
C PHE A 156 9.97 1.39 10.49
N GLN A 157 11.11 0.71 10.37
CA GLN A 157 11.51 -0.34 11.33
C GLN A 157 11.52 0.20 12.75
N LYS A 158 12.15 1.35 12.97
CA LYS A 158 12.26 1.96 14.31
C LYS A 158 10.92 2.40 14.88
N CYS A 159 10.07 3.03 14.04
CA CYS A 159 8.85 3.69 14.50
C CYS A 159 7.62 2.79 14.48
N TYR A 160 7.54 1.86 13.53
CA TYR A 160 6.29 1.17 13.19
C TYR A 160 6.35 -0.36 13.34
N GLU A 161 7.52 -1.00 13.19
CA GLU A 161 7.65 -2.46 13.17
C GLU A 161 6.98 -3.14 14.37
N ARG A 162 7.24 -2.66 15.59
CA ARG A 162 6.71 -3.26 16.82
C ARG A 162 5.18 -3.22 16.86
N LEU A 163 4.57 -2.09 16.50
CA LEU A 163 3.11 -1.94 16.54
C LEU A 163 2.44 -2.76 15.45
N ALA A 164 2.99 -2.80 14.24
CA ALA A 164 2.52 -3.67 13.17
C ALA A 164 2.50 -5.13 13.61
N LYS A 165 3.61 -5.63 14.17
CA LYS A 165 3.69 -7.01 14.66
C LYS A 165 2.68 -7.30 15.80
N GLN A 166 2.44 -6.33 16.69
CA GLN A 166 1.43 -6.46 17.75
C GLN A 166 0.00 -6.56 17.17
N ASN A 167 -0.37 -5.68 16.23
CA ASN A 167 -1.68 -5.71 15.57
C ASN A 167 -1.91 -7.03 14.84
N LEU A 168 -0.91 -7.49 14.07
CA LEU A 168 -0.97 -8.74 13.33
C LEU A 168 -1.12 -9.96 14.26
N ALA A 169 -0.29 -10.04 15.31
CA ALA A 169 -0.35 -11.14 16.29
C ALA A 169 -1.70 -11.17 17.02
N GLN A 170 -2.20 -10.02 17.47
CA GLN A 170 -3.49 -9.92 18.16
C GLN A 170 -4.63 -10.38 17.26
N THR A 171 -4.65 -10.00 16.00
CA THR A 171 -5.70 -10.40 15.05
C THR A 171 -5.64 -11.88 14.72
N LEU A 172 -4.45 -12.47 14.69
CA LEU A 172 -4.25 -13.90 14.47
C LEU A 172 -4.46 -14.76 15.74
N GLY A 173 -4.53 -14.13 16.91
CA GLY A 173 -4.69 -14.84 18.21
C GLY A 173 -3.42 -15.58 18.67
N VAL A 174 -2.23 -15.05 18.34
CA VAL A 174 -0.92 -15.65 18.65
C VAL A 174 -0.02 -14.68 19.42
#